data_ce6055944168258bc6cab35a0354303f
#
_entry.id   ce6055944168258bc6cab35a0354303f
#
_cell.length_a   1.000
_cell.length_b   1.000
_cell.length_c   1.000
_cell.angle_alpha   90.00
_cell.angle_beta   90.00
_cell.angle_gamma   90.00
#
_symmetry.space_group_name_H-M   'P 1'
#
loop_
_entity.id
_entity.type
_entity.pdbx_description
1 polymer ?
#
loop_
_entity_poly.entity_id
_entity_poly.type
_entity_poly.pdbx_seq_one_letter_code
_entity_poly.pdbx_strand_id
1 'polypeptide(L)'
;MQSLVQKYNVPGPRYTSYPTVPYWNKEGIALENWIKTFQHSFSESNQSEGISLYIHLPFCESLCTFCACHKHITKRHDVEDDYIDTVLKEWQLYLEVLLERPIIKEIHLGGGTPTFFSSANLKRLINGIFNFADKHPEHEFSFEGHPNNTTKEQLQELYNLGFTRVSFGVQDYDAAVQKAIHRIQPLENVINVTNWAREIGYTSVSHD
;
A
#
# COMPACT_ATOMS: atom_id res chain seq x y z
N MET A 1 -10.70 3.00 -41.44
CA MET A 1 -10.39 3.73 -40.19
C MET A 1 -9.66 2.79 -39.25
N GLN A 2 -8.47 3.16 -38.79
CA GLN A 2 -7.73 2.38 -37.80
C GLN A 2 -8.49 2.44 -36.45
N SER A 3 -8.65 1.30 -35.75
CA SER A 3 -9.29 1.31 -34.45
C SER A 3 -8.47 2.12 -33.43
N LEU A 4 -9.11 2.68 -32.39
CA LEU A 4 -8.41 3.42 -31.32
C LEU A 4 -7.31 2.57 -30.68
N VAL A 5 -7.56 1.28 -30.49
CA VAL A 5 -6.57 0.35 -29.94
C VAL A 5 -5.35 0.25 -30.88
N GLN A 6 -5.56 0.10 -32.20
CA GLN A 6 -4.43 0.08 -33.16
C GLN A 6 -3.67 1.40 -33.22
N LYS A 7 -4.38 2.53 -33.11
CA LYS A 7 -3.80 3.86 -33.12
C LYS A 7 -2.83 4.10 -31.94
N TYR A 8 -3.20 3.61 -30.75
CA TYR A 8 -2.45 3.84 -29.51
C TYR A 8 -1.59 2.64 -29.09
N ASN A 9 -1.60 1.53 -29.82
CA ASN A 9 -0.69 0.42 -29.60
C ASN A 9 0.71 0.73 -30.15
N VAL A 10 1.37 1.66 -29.53
CA VAL A 10 2.73 2.13 -29.88
C VAL A 10 3.59 2.17 -28.61
N PRO A 11 4.91 1.96 -28.73
CA PRO A 11 5.82 2.16 -27.60
C PRO A 11 5.66 3.59 -27.06
N GLY A 12 5.48 3.71 -25.76
CA GLY A 12 5.36 4.99 -25.07
C GLY A 12 6.28 5.05 -23.86
N PRO A 13 6.66 6.25 -23.41
CA PRO A 13 7.40 6.39 -22.18
C PRO A 13 6.53 5.98 -20.99
N ARG A 14 7.16 5.43 -19.96
CA ARG A 14 6.49 5.13 -18.69
C ARG A 14 6.29 6.43 -17.91
N TYR A 15 5.06 6.88 -17.82
CA TYR A 15 4.69 8.03 -17.00
C TYR A 15 4.26 7.55 -15.61
N THR A 16 4.91 8.07 -14.58
CA THR A 16 4.58 7.81 -13.16
C THR A 16 3.84 8.97 -12.52
N SER A 17 3.80 10.13 -13.19
CA SER A 17 3.14 11.34 -12.72
C SER A 17 2.81 12.27 -13.89
N TYR A 18 1.87 13.19 -13.67
CA TYR A 18 1.60 14.27 -14.59
C TYR A 18 1.51 15.62 -13.83
N PRO A 19 2.29 16.62 -14.20
CA PRO A 19 3.37 16.60 -15.19
C PRO A 19 4.47 15.60 -14.83
N THR A 20 5.25 15.13 -15.83
CA THR A 20 6.35 14.21 -15.60
C THR A 20 7.52 14.91 -14.89
N VAL A 21 8.32 14.17 -14.14
CA VAL A 21 9.40 14.66 -13.28
C VAL A 21 10.31 15.75 -13.93
N PRO A 22 10.71 15.66 -15.22
CA PRO A 22 11.52 16.72 -15.84
C PRO A 22 10.84 18.10 -15.88
N TYR A 23 9.53 18.15 -15.76
CA TYR A 23 8.73 19.39 -15.79
C TYR A 23 8.32 19.88 -14.41
N TRP A 24 8.78 19.22 -13.35
CA TRP A 24 8.53 19.69 -12.00
C TRP A 24 9.29 20.96 -11.69
N ASN A 25 8.68 21.85 -10.90
CA ASN A 25 9.35 23.04 -10.43
C ASN A 25 10.54 22.67 -9.53
N LYS A 26 11.72 23.17 -9.84
CA LYS A 26 12.96 22.89 -9.09
C LYS A 26 13.08 23.70 -7.82
N GLU A 27 12.32 24.77 -7.68
CA GLU A 27 12.36 25.64 -6.50
C GLU A 27 11.66 25.00 -5.27
N GLY A 28 10.96 23.88 -5.48
CA GLY A 28 10.22 23.19 -4.43
C GLY A 28 8.95 23.95 -4.02
N ILE A 29 8.24 23.39 -3.07
CA ILE A 29 7.03 24.01 -2.50
C ILE A 29 7.37 24.40 -1.06
N ALA A 30 7.15 25.68 -0.69
CA ALA A 30 7.26 26.10 0.70
C ALA A 30 6.26 25.33 1.57
N LEU A 31 6.69 24.86 2.75
CA LEU A 31 5.88 24.08 3.68
C LEU A 31 4.53 24.76 3.98
N GLU A 32 4.54 26.07 4.18
CA GLU A 32 3.31 26.84 4.44
C GLU A 32 2.30 26.76 3.29
N ASN A 33 2.78 26.80 2.05
CA ASN A 33 1.92 26.67 0.87
C ASN A 33 1.37 25.26 0.73
N TRP A 34 2.19 24.26 1.03
CA TRP A 34 1.75 22.87 1.08
C TRP A 34 0.66 22.67 2.12
N ILE A 35 0.86 23.15 3.36
CA ILE A 35 -0.13 23.07 4.45
C ILE A 35 -1.45 23.72 4.02
N LYS A 36 -1.42 24.92 3.45
CA LYS A 36 -2.64 25.63 2.99
C LYS A 36 -3.40 24.83 1.93
N THR A 37 -2.67 24.29 0.94
CA THR A 37 -3.28 23.47 -0.11
C THR A 37 -3.86 22.18 0.44
N PHE A 38 -3.14 21.52 1.36
CA PHE A 38 -3.60 20.33 2.04
C PHE A 38 -4.86 20.57 2.87
N GLN A 39 -4.89 21.64 3.69
CA GLN A 39 -6.04 22.03 4.49
C GLN A 39 -7.26 22.38 3.62
N HIS A 40 -7.04 23.09 2.51
CA HIS A 40 -8.11 23.41 1.57
C HIS A 40 -8.72 22.15 0.95
N SER A 41 -7.90 21.28 0.38
CA SER A 41 -8.36 20.03 -0.20
C SER A 41 -9.06 19.13 0.83
N PHE A 42 -8.52 19.04 2.05
CA PHE A 42 -9.12 18.29 3.14
C PHE A 42 -10.51 18.85 3.51
N SER A 43 -10.66 20.17 3.64
CA SER A 43 -11.94 20.79 4.00
C SER A 43 -13.04 20.60 2.94
N GLU A 44 -12.64 20.44 1.67
CA GLU A 44 -13.59 20.17 0.58
C GLU A 44 -14.08 18.72 0.55
N SER A 45 -13.24 17.77 0.94
CA SER A 45 -13.53 16.33 0.74
C SER A 45 -13.88 15.56 2.02
N ASN A 46 -13.37 15.97 3.18
CA ASN A 46 -13.42 15.17 4.40
C ASN A 46 -14.83 14.70 4.79
N GLN A 47 -15.82 15.60 4.76
CA GLN A 47 -17.19 15.29 5.19
C GLN A 47 -18.05 14.63 4.09
N SER A 48 -17.62 14.66 2.83
CA SER A 48 -18.36 14.14 1.69
C SER A 48 -17.78 12.84 1.15
N GLU A 49 -16.53 12.88 0.72
CA GLU A 49 -15.83 11.78 0.07
C GLU A 49 -14.85 11.06 1.00
N GLY A 50 -14.50 11.69 2.12
CA GLY A 50 -13.44 11.23 3.01
C GLY A 50 -12.05 11.47 2.42
N ILE A 51 -11.03 10.90 3.07
CA ILE A 51 -9.63 10.95 2.63
C ILE A 51 -9.10 9.56 2.32
N SER A 52 -8.08 9.49 1.47
CA SER A 52 -7.33 8.27 1.15
C SER A 52 -5.95 8.33 1.79
N LEU A 53 -5.53 7.23 2.41
CA LEU A 53 -4.19 7.05 2.98
C LEU A 53 -3.43 5.98 2.19
N TYR A 54 -2.25 6.34 1.69
CA TYR A 54 -1.23 5.39 1.29
C TYR A 54 -0.18 5.28 2.39
N ILE A 55 0.03 4.08 2.90
CA ILE A 55 1.04 3.82 3.94
C ILE A 55 2.11 2.94 3.34
N HIS A 56 3.32 3.50 3.26
CA HIS A 56 4.46 2.81 2.69
C HIS A 56 5.14 1.94 3.75
N LEU A 57 5.18 0.63 3.53
CA LEU A 57 5.82 -0.35 4.40
C LEU A 57 7.04 -0.95 3.67
N PRO A 58 8.26 -0.43 3.89
CA PRO A 58 9.38 -0.59 2.95
C PRO A 58 10.14 -1.92 3.06
N PHE A 59 9.89 -2.72 4.09
CA PHE A 59 10.74 -3.89 4.35
C PHE A 59 10.41 -5.09 3.46
N CYS A 60 11.48 -5.74 2.97
CA CYS A 60 11.44 -7.03 2.29
C CYS A 60 12.54 -7.93 2.81
N GLU A 61 12.32 -9.24 2.86
CA GLU A 61 13.36 -10.21 3.27
C GLU A 61 14.36 -10.53 2.15
N SER A 62 13.99 -10.28 0.90
CA SER A 62 14.82 -10.54 -0.28
C SER A 62 14.63 -9.50 -1.37
N LEU A 63 15.67 -9.32 -2.19
CA LEU A 63 15.67 -8.40 -3.33
C LEU A 63 15.22 -9.14 -4.59
N CYS A 64 14.10 -8.72 -5.17
CA CYS A 64 13.71 -9.12 -6.53
C CYS A 64 14.48 -8.25 -7.55
N THR A 65 15.12 -8.85 -8.56
CA THR A 65 16.02 -8.13 -9.47
C THR A 65 15.34 -7.11 -10.37
N PHE A 66 14.03 -7.21 -10.56
CA PHE A 66 13.21 -6.29 -11.38
C PHE A 66 12.60 -5.15 -10.57
N CYS A 67 12.71 -5.18 -9.23
CA CYS A 67 11.96 -4.29 -8.35
C CYS A 67 12.50 -2.86 -8.36
N ALA A 68 11.63 -1.90 -8.72
CA ALA A 68 11.91 -0.47 -8.69
C ALA A 68 11.29 0.26 -7.49
N CYS A 69 10.61 -0.46 -6.57
CA CYS A 69 9.99 0.14 -5.39
C CYS A 69 11.04 0.69 -4.43
N HIS A 70 10.67 1.71 -3.66
CA HIS A 70 11.48 2.15 -2.52
C HIS A 70 11.39 1.09 -1.42
N LYS A 71 12.49 0.40 -1.16
CA LYS A 71 12.52 -0.76 -0.25
C LYS A 71 13.80 -0.81 0.57
N HIS A 72 13.70 -1.47 1.71
CA HIS A 72 14.82 -1.81 2.57
C HIS A 72 14.86 -3.33 2.80
N ILE A 73 15.98 -3.96 2.40
CA ILE A 73 16.12 -5.43 2.52
C ILE A 73 16.66 -5.78 3.90
N THR A 74 15.89 -6.54 4.66
CA THR A 74 16.28 -7.03 5.98
C THR A 74 15.51 -8.30 6.35
N LYS A 75 16.11 -9.14 7.17
CA LYS A 75 15.44 -10.27 7.84
C LYS A 75 15.22 -10.01 9.33
N ARG A 76 15.55 -8.81 9.78
CA ARG A 76 15.44 -8.41 11.17
C ARG A 76 14.06 -7.82 11.40
N HIS A 77 13.23 -8.53 12.14
CA HIS A 77 11.88 -8.09 12.50
C HIS A 77 11.84 -7.12 13.68
N ASP A 78 12.95 -6.95 14.40
CA ASP A 78 13.10 -5.93 15.44
C ASP A 78 13.00 -4.46 14.93
N VAL A 79 13.11 -4.27 13.62
CA VAL A 79 12.91 -2.94 12.98
C VAL A 79 11.43 -2.52 12.88
N GLU A 80 10.50 -3.45 13.06
CA GLU A 80 9.07 -3.19 12.86
C GLU A 80 8.53 -2.14 13.83
N ASP A 81 8.86 -2.29 15.13
CA ASP A 81 8.32 -1.43 16.19
C ASP A 81 8.71 0.02 16.00
N ASP A 82 9.99 0.30 15.77
CA ASP A 82 10.51 1.65 15.54
C ASP A 82 9.90 2.28 14.28
N TYR A 83 9.69 1.47 13.25
CA TYR A 83 9.06 1.96 12.02
C TYR A 83 7.61 2.33 12.22
N ILE A 84 6.81 1.47 12.87
CA ILE A 84 5.41 1.77 13.18
C ILE A 84 5.29 3.00 14.07
N ASP A 85 6.16 3.14 15.07
CA ASP A 85 6.20 4.35 15.92
C ASP A 85 6.47 5.61 15.10
N THR A 86 7.36 5.50 14.11
CA THR A 86 7.69 6.63 13.22
C THR A 86 6.51 7.00 12.33
N VAL A 87 5.83 6.02 11.73
CA VAL A 87 4.62 6.25 10.92
C VAL A 87 3.51 6.87 11.75
N LEU A 88 3.30 6.40 12.98
CA LEU A 88 2.28 6.98 13.87
C LEU A 88 2.66 8.40 14.33
N LYS A 89 3.94 8.72 14.52
CA LYS A 89 4.39 10.10 14.75
C LYS A 89 4.16 10.98 13.53
N GLU A 90 4.44 10.49 12.33
CA GLU A 90 4.13 11.21 11.09
C GLU A 90 2.63 11.48 10.99
N TRP A 91 1.78 10.49 11.31
CA TRP A 91 0.33 10.69 11.36
C TRP A 91 -0.08 11.81 12.32
N GLN A 92 0.54 11.92 13.50
CA GLN A 92 0.27 13.02 14.42
C GLN A 92 0.60 14.40 13.83
N LEU A 93 1.69 14.51 13.04
CA LEU A 93 2.03 15.78 12.37
C LEU A 93 0.95 16.21 11.36
N TYR A 94 0.33 15.26 10.65
CA TYR A 94 -0.82 15.57 9.80
C TYR A 94 -2.02 16.04 10.63
N LEU A 95 -2.32 15.38 11.74
CA LEU A 95 -3.43 15.76 12.62
C LEU A 95 -3.28 17.16 13.21
N GLU A 96 -2.05 17.61 13.49
CA GLU A 96 -1.77 18.96 13.99
C GLU A 96 -2.17 20.07 12.99
N VAL A 97 -2.17 19.77 11.70
CA VAL A 97 -2.54 20.74 10.67
C VAL A 97 -3.98 20.55 10.15
N LEU A 98 -4.64 19.45 10.47
CA LEU A 98 -6.04 19.24 10.13
C LEU A 98 -6.97 20.04 11.06
N LEU A 99 -8.02 20.62 10.49
CA LEU A 99 -8.95 21.50 11.22
C LEU A 99 -10.08 20.73 11.92
N GLU A 100 -10.27 19.46 11.55
CA GLU A 100 -11.30 18.56 12.09
C GLU A 100 -10.84 17.12 12.06
N ARG A 101 -11.61 16.21 12.66
CA ARG A 101 -11.31 14.79 12.68
C ARG A 101 -11.43 14.19 11.28
N PRO A 102 -10.39 13.51 10.77
CA PRO A 102 -10.43 12.93 9.44
C PRO A 102 -11.36 11.72 9.35
N ILE A 103 -12.06 11.63 8.22
CA ILE A 103 -12.88 10.48 7.84
C ILE A 103 -12.14 9.72 6.73
N ILE A 104 -11.71 8.51 7.02
CA ILE A 104 -10.88 7.72 6.11
C ILE A 104 -11.76 6.80 5.28
N LYS A 105 -11.78 7.01 3.97
CA LYS A 105 -12.47 6.18 3.00
C LYS A 105 -11.59 5.07 2.46
N GLU A 106 -10.34 5.36 2.19
CA GLU A 106 -9.43 4.38 1.61
C GLU A 106 -8.14 4.26 2.41
N ILE A 107 -7.68 3.04 2.59
CA ILE A 107 -6.33 2.74 3.05
C ILE A 107 -5.69 1.75 2.06
N HIS A 108 -4.49 2.08 1.61
CA HIS A 108 -3.65 1.16 0.88
C HIS A 108 -2.31 0.97 1.59
N LEU A 109 -2.01 -0.28 1.98
CA LEU A 109 -0.69 -0.66 2.48
C LEU A 109 0.12 -1.22 1.32
N GLY A 110 1.19 -0.56 0.97
CA GLY A 110 2.05 -0.95 -0.14
C GLY A 110 3.53 -0.70 0.14
N GLY A 111 4.37 -0.81 -0.88
CA GLY A 111 5.78 -0.44 -0.80
C GLY A 111 6.77 -1.56 -1.03
N GLY A 112 7.35 -2.12 0.00
CA GLY A 112 8.19 -3.31 -0.03
C GLY A 112 7.33 -4.56 0.05
N THR A 113 7.01 -4.98 1.27
CA THR A 113 6.13 -6.11 1.55
C THR A 113 5.35 -5.83 2.83
N PRO A 114 4.09 -5.36 2.77
CA PRO A 114 3.29 -5.13 3.97
C PRO A 114 3.19 -6.34 4.90
N THR A 115 3.14 -7.55 4.33
CA THR A 115 3.12 -8.81 5.10
C THR A 115 4.49 -9.25 5.65
N PHE A 116 5.52 -8.39 5.56
CA PHE A 116 6.72 -8.48 6.39
C PHE A 116 6.41 -8.21 7.86
N PHE A 117 5.49 -7.28 8.12
CA PHE A 117 5.09 -6.89 9.47
C PHE A 117 4.21 -7.95 10.12
N SER A 118 4.43 -8.18 11.42
CA SER A 118 3.60 -9.08 12.21
C SER A 118 2.14 -8.64 12.27
N SER A 119 1.21 -9.58 12.48
CA SER A 119 -0.22 -9.29 12.68
C SER A 119 -0.44 -8.27 13.82
N ALA A 120 0.34 -8.38 14.89
CA ALA A 120 0.29 -7.47 16.03
C ALA A 120 0.70 -6.04 15.65
N ASN A 121 1.75 -5.87 14.85
CA ASN A 121 2.22 -4.56 14.40
C ASN A 121 1.30 -3.93 13.35
N LEU A 122 0.74 -4.72 12.43
CA LEU A 122 -0.30 -4.25 11.52
C LEU A 122 -1.54 -3.76 12.28
N LYS A 123 -1.98 -4.51 13.29
CA LYS A 123 -3.06 -4.09 14.20
C LYS A 123 -2.75 -2.80 14.93
N ARG A 124 -1.54 -2.69 15.50
CA ARG A 124 -1.09 -1.49 16.22
C ARG A 124 -1.10 -0.25 15.32
N LEU A 125 -0.61 -0.39 14.08
CA LEU A 125 -0.62 0.68 13.09
C LEU A 125 -2.04 1.18 12.81
N ILE A 126 -2.92 0.28 12.41
CA ILE A 126 -4.28 0.65 11.99
C ILE A 126 -5.10 1.20 13.16
N ASN A 127 -5.02 0.58 14.34
CA ASN A 127 -5.68 1.10 15.53
C ASN A 127 -5.11 2.46 15.95
N GLY A 128 -3.79 2.66 15.84
CA GLY A 128 -3.15 3.94 16.12
C GLY A 128 -3.67 5.08 15.23
N ILE A 129 -3.95 4.78 13.97
CA ILE A 129 -4.57 5.73 13.02
C ILE A 129 -6.01 6.02 13.45
N PHE A 130 -6.82 4.97 13.69
CA PHE A 130 -8.24 5.13 14.03
C PHE A 130 -8.52 5.63 15.45
N ASN A 131 -7.53 5.74 16.32
CA ASN A 131 -7.68 6.50 17.57
C ASN A 131 -8.02 7.99 17.31
N PHE A 132 -7.63 8.52 16.16
CA PHE A 132 -7.78 9.93 15.81
C PHE A 132 -8.53 10.18 14.50
N ALA A 133 -9.08 9.15 13.89
CA ALA A 133 -9.83 9.22 12.64
C ALA A 133 -11.10 8.36 12.74
N ASP A 134 -12.06 8.63 11.88
CA ASP A 134 -13.26 7.82 11.71
C ASP A 134 -13.22 7.06 10.38
N LYS A 135 -13.89 5.91 10.33
CA LYS A 135 -14.07 5.17 9.08
C LYS A 135 -15.25 5.73 8.30
N HIS A 136 -15.03 5.95 7.01
CA HIS A 136 -16.16 6.22 6.12
C HIS A 136 -17.09 4.99 6.05
N PRO A 137 -18.43 5.16 6.00
CA PRO A 137 -19.36 4.03 5.88
C PRO A 137 -19.09 3.11 4.68
N GLU A 138 -18.66 3.70 3.55
CA GLU A 138 -18.30 3.01 2.32
C GLU A 138 -16.77 2.91 2.16
N HIS A 139 -16.06 2.56 3.25
CA HIS A 139 -14.61 2.44 3.19
C HIS A 139 -14.14 1.24 2.35
N GLU A 140 -12.99 1.40 1.72
CA GLU A 140 -12.31 0.36 0.95
C GLU A 140 -10.83 0.30 1.37
N PHE A 141 -10.45 -0.75 2.11
CA PHE A 141 -9.09 -0.95 2.55
C PHE A 141 -8.44 -2.11 1.81
N SER A 142 -7.23 -1.89 1.35
CA SER A 142 -6.47 -2.82 0.53
C SER A 142 -5.00 -2.90 0.95
N PHE A 143 -4.34 -4.00 0.63
CA PHE A 143 -2.91 -4.14 0.84
C PHE A 143 -2.27 -5.08 -0.17
N GLU A 144 -0.94 -4.94 -0.29
CA GLU A 144 -0.09 -5.83 -1.07
C GLU A 144 0.48 -6.93 -0.16
N GLY A 145 0.50 -8.16 -0.65
CA GLY A 145 1.04 -9.31 0.06
C GLY A 145 2.05 -10.10 -0.76
N HIS A 146 3.01 -10.72 -0.05
CA HIS A 146 3.94 -11.67 -0.67
C HIS A 146 3.52 -13.09 -0.27
N PRO A 147 3.23 -14.00 -1.22
CA PRO A 147 2.73 -15.34 -0.89
C PRO A 147 3.59 -16.13 0.11
N ASN A 148 4.93 -15.95 0.09
CA ASN A 148 5.81 -16.65 1.02
C ASN A 148 5.78 -16.09 2.46
N ASN A 149 5.39 -14.81 2.63
CA ASN A 149 5.46 -14.10 3.90
C ASN A 149 4.07 -13.81 4.49
N THR A 150 2.99 -14.10 3.75
CA THR A 150 1.62 -13.86 4.22
C THR A 150 1.12 -15.05 5.02
N THR A 151 0.67 -14.81 6.23
CA THR A 151 0.06 -15.81 7.12
C THR A 151 -1.45 -15.68 7.17
N LYS A 152 -2.15 -16.78 7.51
CA LYS A 152 -3.61 -16.75 7.70
C LYS A 152 -4.01 -15.80 8.84
N GLU A 153 -3.17 -15.69 9.87
CA GLU A 153 -3.36 -14.78 11.00
C GLU A 153 -3.32 -13.30 10.56
N GLN A 154 -2.33 -12.91 9.75
CA GLN A 154 -2.26 -11.54 9.20
C GLN A 154 -3.49 -11.23 8.36
N LEU A 155 -3.92 -12.14 7.49
CA LEU A 155 -5.14 -11.98 6.69
C LEU A 155 -6.37 -11.80 7.58
N GLN A 156 -6.52 -12.64 8.61
CA GLN A 156 -7.65 -12.55 9.53
C GLN A 156 -7.65 -11.23 10.31
N GLU A 157 -6.49 -10.79 10.81
CA GLU A 157 -6.39 -9.54 11.56
C GLU A 157 -6.69 -8.34 10.68
N LEU A 158 -6.13 -8.27 9.47
CA LEU A 158 -6.42 -7.19 8.53
C LEU A 158 -7.90 -7.18 8.11
N TYR A 159 -8.50 -8.35 7.90
CA TYR A 159 -9.94 -8.44 7.62
C TYR A 159 -10.79 -7.89 8.76
N ASN A 160 -10.47 -8.24 10.02
CA ASN A 160 -11.15 -7.72 11.22
C ASN A 160 -11.02 -6.19 11.34
N LEU A 161 -9.94 -5.62 10.80
CA LEU A 161 -9.69 -4.17 10.76
C LEU A 161 -10.41 -3.46 9.59
N GLY A 162 -11.04 -4.23 8.69
CA GLY A 162 -11.83 -3.71 7.56
C GLY A 162 -11.17 -3.82 6.19
N PHE A 163 -10.03 -4.49 6.08
CA PHE A 163 -9.40 -4.75 4.79
C PHE A 163 -10.15 -5.88 4.07
N THR A 164 -10.67 -5.58 2.90
CA THR A 164 -11.46 -6.52 2.09
C THR A 164 -10.82 -6.83 0.74
N ARG A 165 -9.69 -6.20 0.43
CA ARG A 165 -8.97 -6.37 -0.83
C ARG A 165 -7.49 -6.64 -0.58
N VAL A 166 -6.95 -7.61 -1.32
CA VAL A 166 -5.52 -7.96 -1.29
C VAL A 166 -5.01 -8.22 -2.70
N SER A 167 -3.80 -7.74 -3.00
CA SER A 167 -3.05 -8.11 -4.19
C SER A 167 -1.81 -8.91 -3.78
N PHE A 168 -1.67 -10.12 -4.33
CA PHE A 168 -0.49 -10.94 -4.11
C PHE A 168 0.45 -10.81 -5.30
N GLY A 169 1.69 -10.35 -5.04
CA GLY A 169 2.73 -10.33 -6.04
C GLY A 169 3.18 -11.73 -6.41
N VAL A 170 2.61 -12.32 -7.44
CA VAL A 170 2.94 -13.67 -7.94
C VAL A 170 4.05 -13.61 -8.99
N GLN A 171 3.99 -12.65 -9.89
CA GLN A 171 4.94 -12.32 -10.94
C GLN A 171 5.01 -13.37 -12.06
N ASP A 172 5.43 -14.60 -11.75
CA ASP A 172 5.53 -15.70 -12.72
C ASP A 172 5.48 -17.06 -12.01
N TYR A 173 5.00 -18.08 -12.72
CA TYR A 173 4.97 -19.47 -12.25
C TYR A 173 6.12 -20.34 -12.80
N ASP A 174 6.82 -19.90 -13.84
CA ASP A 174 7.95 -20.63 -14.41
C ASP A 174 9.16 -20.59 -13.47
N ALA A 175 9.70 -21.77 -13.13
CA ALA A 175 10.80 -21.87 -12.17
C ALA A 175 12.11 -21.22 -12.67
N ALA A 176 12.34 -21.19 -14.00
CA ALA A 176 13.51 -20.54 -14.55
C ALA A 176 13.38 -19.01 -14.47
N VAL A 177 12.18 -18.49 -14.72
CA VAL A 177 11.87 -17.07 -14.54
C VAL A 177 11.99 -16.67 -13.08
N GLN A 178 11.36 -17.40 -12.15
CA GLN A 178 11.47 -17.15 -10.70
C GLN A 178 12.92 -17.10 -10.23
N LYS A 179 13.76 -18.03 -10.72
CA LYS A 179 15.19 -18.05 -10.41
C LYS A 179 15.91 -16.82 -10.98
N ALA A 180 15.61 -16.43 -12.22
CA ALA A 180 16.22 -15.27 -12.87
C ALA A 180 15.88 -13.95 -12.17
N ILE A 181 14.65 -13.82 -11.65
CA ILE A 181 14.18 -12.62 -10.95
C ILE A 181 14.45 -12.67 -9.44
N HIS A 182 15.12 -13.69 -8.92
CA HIS A 182 15.38 -13.91 -7.49
C HIS A 182 14.09 -13.92 -6.63
N ARG A 183 13.01 -14.52 -7.17
CA ARG A 183 11.75 -14.63 -6.47
C ARG A 183 11.22 -16.06 -6.56
N ILE A 184 11.83 -16.96 -5.80
CA ILE A 184 11.38 -18.35 -5.72
C ILE A 184 10.13 -18.42 -4.85
N GLN A 185 9.04 -18.87 -5.45
CA GLN A 185 7.72 -18.84 -4.86
C GLN A 185 6.93 -20.09 -5.25
N PRO A 186 6.85 -21.09 -4.35
CA PRO A 186 6.10 -22.30 -4.62
C PRO A 186 4.63 -22.00 -4.94
N LEU A 187 4.09 -22.66 -5.96
CA LEU A 187 2.67 -22.52 -6.34
C LEU A 187 1.73 -22.81 -5.15
N GLU A 188 2.12 -23.77 -4.29
CA GLU A 188 1.34 -24.10 -3.10
C GLU A 188 1.14 -22.89 -2.17
N ASN A 189 2.16 -22.04 -2.00
CA ASN A 189 2.05 -20.85 -1.18
C ASN A 189 1.04 -19.86 -1.78
N VAL A 190 1.03 -19.70 -3.11
CA VAL A 190 0.04 -18.85 -3.81
C VAL A 190 -1.37 -19.40 -3.63
N ILE A 191 -1.55 -20.71 -3.78
CA ILE A 191 -2.83 -21.38 -3.57
C ILE A 191 -3.32 -21.18 -2.13
N ASN A 192 -2.45 -21.39 -1.16
CA ASN A 192 -2.78 -21.28 0.26
C ASN A 192 -3.24 -19.87 0.63
N VAL A 193 -2.46 -18.83 0.30
CA VAL A 193 -2.84 -17.44 0.66
C VAL A 193 -4.11 -17.00 -0.05
N THR A 194 -4.31 -17.43 -1.30
CA THR A 194 -5.52 -17.14 -2.07
C THR A 194 -6.75 -17.79 -1.46
N ASN A 195 -6.64 -19.08 -1.06
CA ASN A 195 -7.74 -19.79 -0.43
C ASN A 195 -8.05 -19.21 0.95
N TRP A 196 -7.04 -18.93 1.78
CA TRP A 196 -7.24 -18.29 3.09
C TRP A 196 -7.95 -16.95 2.97
N ALA A 197 -7.52 -16.09 2.03
CA ALA A 197 -8.18 -14.81 1.81
C ALA A 197 -9.65 -14.98 1.44
N ARG A 198 -9.97 -15.90 0.51
CA ARG A 198 -11.36 -16.20 0.11
C ARG A 198 -12.19 -16.81 1.24
N GLU A 199 -11.64 -17.76 2.00
CA GLU A 199 -12.31 -18.37 3.16
C GLU A 199 -12.65 -17.35 4.24
N ILE A 200 -11.76 -16.37 4.48
CA ILE A 200 -11.95 -15.30 5.45
C ILE A 200 -13.05 -14.33 4.99
N GLY A 201 -13.22 -14.15 3.68
CA GLY A 201 -14.28 -13.30 3.13
C GLY A 201 -13.78 -12.07 2.35
N TYR A 202 -12.52 -12.04 1.93
CA TYR A 202 -12.02 -10.98 1.06
C TYR A 202 -12.83 -10.90 -0.24
N THR A 203 -13.30 -9.70 -0.57
CA THR A 203 -14.14 -9.46 -1.76
C THR A 203 -13.32 -9.33 -3.04
N SER A 204 -12.04 -8.97 -2.93
CA SER A 204 -11.11 -8.89 -4.06
C SER A 204 -9.77 -9.54 -3.67
N VAL A 205 -9.39 -10.55 -4.43
CA VAL A 205 -8.08 -11.20 -4.34
C VAL A 205 -7.47 -11.18 -5.74
N SER A 206 -6.46 -10.33 -5.94
CA SER A 206 -5.77 -10.19 -7.23
C SER A 206 -4.35 -10.75 -7.16
N HIS A 207 -3.80 -11.06 -8.32
CA HIS A 207 -2.43 -11.51 -8.53
C HIS A 207 -1.76 -10.60 -9.55
N ASP A 208 -0.57 -10.14 -9.26
CA ASP A 208 0.26 -9.33 -10.15
C ASP A 208 1.28 -10.21 -10.87
#